data_c5a29ab763add4f53c4eb294569cf129
#
_entry.id   c5a29ab763add4f53c4eb294569cf129
#
_cell.length_a   1.000
_cell.length_b   1.000
_cell.length_c   1.000
_cell.angle_alpha   90.00
_cell.angle_beta   90.00
_cell.angle_gamma   90.00
#
_symmetry.space_group_name_H-M   'P 1'
#
loop_
_entity.id
_entity.type
_entity.pdbx_description
1 polymer ?
#
loop_
_entity_poly.entity_id
_entity_poly.type
_entity_poly.pdbx_seq_one_letter_code
_entity_poly.pdbx_strand_id
1 'polypeptide(L)'
;MKNYLWCLLLLPMFSIAQDSIRVDISNPHATVYTHLYFLQSDSFDPQKAAKTILGLPEEQAIKKAIKIKQVLDGKGLYVDVNKIPVNPNHKDTIGYSSYFKYVLFPQRMPQIYVEKIGDKWYYSSETISKIENLYKEVYPWYVQKLENLIPVSGHKKILGIELWQFIGFLILLTLGYFIFL
;
A
#
# COMPACT_ATOMS: atom_id res chain seq x y z
N MET A 1 0.96 -53.82 15.80
CA MET A 1 0.58 -52.39 15.90
C MET A 1 1.68 -51.68 16.67
N LYS A 2 2.73 -51.24 16.01
CA LYS A 2 3.90 -50.60 16.63
C LYS A 2 4.48 -49.59 15.64
N ASN A 3 4.75 -48.34 16.13
CA ASN A 3 5.77 -47.39 15.65
C ASN A 3 5.45 -46.43 14.51
N TYR A 4 4.25 -45.83 14.45
CA TYR A 4 4.03 -44.65 13.64
C TYR A 4 4.09 -43.31 14.45
N LEU A 5 4.45 -43.38 15.74
CA LEU A 5 4.49 -42.22 16.64
C LEU A 5 5.77 -41.36 16.49
N TRP A 6 6.78 -41.87 15.77
CA TRP A 6 8.08 -41.18 15.62
C TRP A 6 8.17 -40.29 14.39
N CYS A 7 7.24 -40.38 13.43
CA CYS A 7 7.22 -39.51 12.26
C CYS A 7 6.62 -38.11 12.52
N LEU A 8 5.99 -37.91 13.69
CA LEU A 8 5.36 -36.63 14.03
C LEU A 8 6.33 -35.59 14.65
N LEU A 9 7.58 -36.03 14.96
CA LEU A 9 8.59 -35.19 15.66
C LEU A 9 9.59 -34.49 14.74
N LEU A 10 9.42 -34.61 13.42
CA LEU A 10 10.28 -33.94 12.43
C LEU A 10 9.50 -32.91 11.59
N LEU A 11 8.56 -32.21 12.19
CA LEU A 11 8.13 -30.94 11.61
C LEU A 11 9.25 -29.94 11.86
N PRO A 12 10.03 -29.53 10.83
CA PRO A 12 10.96 -28.44 10.98
C PRO A 12 10.13 -27.22 11.39
N MET A 13 10.37 -26.71 12.59
CA MET A 13 9.96 -25.37 12.95
C MET A 13 10.70 -24.42 12.00
N PHE A 14 10.12 -24.13 10.87
CA PHE A 14 10.52 -22.98 10.08
C PHE A 14 10.18 -21.74 10.91
N SER A 15 11.09 -21.38 11.81
CA SER A 15 11.16 -20.05 12.39
C SER A 15 11.47 -19.12 11.22
N ILE A 16 10.44 -18.61 10.57
CA ILE A 16 10.58 -17.48 9.67
C ILE A 16 10.95 -16.32 10.59
N ALA A 17 12.26 -16.06 10.72
CA ALA A 17 12.74 -14.80 11.26
C ALA A 17 12.27 -13.71 10.29
N GLN A 18 11.08 -13.20 10.53
CA GLN A 18 10.52 -12.09 9.80
C GLN A 18 11.24 -10.86 10.36
N ASP A 19 12.28 -10.41 9.65
CA ASP A 19 12.84 -9.07 9.86
C ASP A 19 11.70 -8.08 9.70
N SER A 20 11.12 -7.68 10.83
CA SER A 20 9.99 -6.75 10.83
C SER A 20 10.53 -5.37 10.48
N ILE A 21 10.46 -5.00 9.19
CA ILE A 21 10.73 -3.63 8.76
C ILE A 21 9.87 -2.70 9.60
N ARG A 22 10.53 -1.73 10.24
CA ARG A 22 9.85 -0.75 11.09
C ARG A 22 9.36 0.41 10.24
N VAL A 23 8.30 1.04 10.70
CA VAL A 23 7.83 2.32 10.14
C VAL A 23 8.91 3.37 10.33
N ASP A 24 9.40 3.93 9.22
CA ASP A 24 10.37 5.01 9.21
C ASP A 24 9.85 6.15 8.32
N ILE A 25 9.81 7.35 8.88
CA ILE A 25 9.35 8.59 8.24
C ILE A 25 10.35 9.71 8.49
N SER A 26 11.63 9.39 8.66
CA SER A 26 12.70 10.33 8.98
C SER A 26 13.16 11.16 7.77
N ASN A 27 12.91 10.69 6.55
CA ASN A 27 13.34 11.32 5.32
C ASN A 27 12.40 10.93 4.17
N PRO A 28 12.48 11.58 2.97
CA PRO A 28 11.60 11.28 1.83
C PRO A 28 11.64 9.80 1.43
N HIS A 29 12.84 9.22 1.30
CA HIS A 29 13.03 7.82 0.94
C HIS A 29 12.31 6.88 1.92
N ALA A 30 12.60 7.03 3.22
CA ALA A 30 12.03 6.19 4.26
C ALA A 30 10.50 6.26 4.28
N THR A 31 9.94 7.45 4.12
CA THR A 31 8.48 7.66 4.08
C THR A 31 7.83 6.94 2.89
N VAL A 32 8.37 7.15 1.68
CA VAL A 32 7.80 6.52 0.48
C VAL A 32 8.02 5.02 0.50
N TYR A 33 9.20 4.56 0.95
CA TYR A 33 9.49 3.13 1.12
C TYR A 33 8.53 2.49 2.12
N THR A 34 8.35 3.07 3.32
CA THR A 34 7.38 2.58 4.32
C THR A 34 5.99 2.45 3.72
N HIS A 35 5.51 3.50 3.03
CA HIS A 35 4.19 3.49 2.42
C HIS A 35 4.04 2.35 1.40
N LEU A 36 4.96 2.27 0.43
CA LEU A 36 4.86 1.29 -0.65
C LEU A 36 5.11 -0.15 -0.15
N TYR A 37 6.08 -0.35 0.74
CA TYR A 37 6.40 -1.66 1.30
C TYR A 37 5.20 -2.29 2.01
N PHE A 38 4.57 -1.56 2.93
CA PHE A 38 3.43 -2.08 3.67
C PHE A 38 2.12 -2.17 2.88
N LEU A 39 2.13 -1.78 1.61
CA LEU A 39 1.03 -2.02 0.68
C LEU A 39 1.37 -3.03 -0.42
N GLN A 40 2.53 -3.69 -0.33
CA GLN A 40 2.83 -4.86 -1.16
C GLN A 40 2.09 -6.09 -0.64
N SER A 41 1.84 -7.04 -1.53
CA SER A 41 1.08 -8.25 -1.20
C SER A 41 1.70 -9.09 -0.10
N ASP A 42 3.03 -9.16 -0.06
CA ASP A 42 3.76 -10.05 0.84
C ASP A 42 3.99 -9.44 2.24
N SER A 43 3.83 -8.12 2.35
CA SER A 43 4.02 -7.34 3.58
C SER A 43 2.82 -6.47 3.94
N PHE A 44 1.62 -6.84 3.46
CA PHE A 44 0.42 -6.03 3.56
C PHE A 44 0.01 -5.71 5.00
N ASP A 45 0.28 -4.47 5.41
CA ASP A 45 -0.07 -3.88 6.70
C ASP A 45 -0.46 -2.40 6.50
N PRO A 46 -1.70 -2.13 6.10
CA PRO A 46 -2.13 -0.78 5.74
C PRO A 46 -2.15 0.17 6.94
N GLN A 47 -2.19 -0.32 8.18
CA GLN A 47 -2.05 0.51 9.38
C GLN A 47 -0.66 1.13 9.47
N LYS A 48 0.38 0.36 9.12
CA LYS A 48 1.76 0.88 9.06
C LYS A 48 1.94 1.86 7.90
N ALA A 49 1.37 1.56 6.72
CA ALA A 49 1.38 2.50 5.60
C ALA A 49 0.68 3.82 5.94
N ALA A 50 -0.41 3.80 6.69
CA ALA A 50 -1.16 4.97 7.13
C ALA A 50 -0.35 5.93 8.01
N LYS A 51 0.72 5.46 8.68
CA LYS A 51 1.61 6.32 9.48
C LYS A 51 2.37 7.37 8.64
N THR A 52 2.39 7.20 7.32
CA THR A 52 2.95 8.20 6.39
C THR A 52 1.98 9.35 6.09
N ILE A 53 0.78 9.32 6.65
CA ILE A 53 -0.26 10.35 6.50
C ILE A 53 -0.51 10.99 7.87
N LEU A 54 -0.48 12.31 7.90
CA LEU A 54 -0.70 13.10 9.12
C LEU A 54 -2.09 13.75 9.11
N GLY A 55 -2.66 13.93 10.30
CA GLY A 55 -3.85 14.78 10.51
C GLY A 55 -5.19 14.13 10.20
N LEU A 56 -5.24 12.81 9.95
CA LEU A 56 -6.47 12.07 9.73
C LEU A 56 -6.69 10.97 10.78
N PRO A 57 -7.94 10.63 11.09
CA PRO A 57 -8.27 9.40 11.80
C PRO A 57 -7.69 8.18 11.09
N GLU A 58 -7.30 7.14 11.85
CA GLU A 58 -6.58 5.97 11.32
C GLU A 58 -7.30 5.31 10.13
N GLU A 59 -8.60 5.11 10.22
CA GLU A 59 -9.38 4.50 9.13
C GLU A 59 -9.33 5.33 7.84
N GLN A 60 -9.41 6.65 7.95
CA GLN A 60 -9.31 7.54 6.80
C GLN A 60 -7.88 7.57 6.24
N ALA A 61 -6.87 7.58 7.10
CA ALA A 61 -5.47 7.53 6.68
C ALA A 61 -5.16 6.23 5.93
N ILE A 62 -5.68 5.09 6.39
CA ILE A 62 -5.57 3.80 5.69
C ILE A 62 -6.16 3.89 4.27
N LYS A 63 -7.39 4.38 4.15
CA LYS A 63 -8.05 4.53 2.84
C LYS A 63 -7.25 5.43 1.89
N LYS A 64 -6.71 6.54 2.41
CA LYS A 64 -5.89 7.46 1.61
C LYS A 64 -4.55 6.83 1.20
N ALA A 65 -3.88 6.13 2.09
CA ALA A 65 -2.64 5.42 1.77
C ALA A 65 -2.85 4.40 0.64
N ILE A 66 -3.88 3.57 0.74
CA ILE A 66 -4.23 2.60 -0.30
C ILE A 66 -4.51 3.32 -1.62
N LYS A 67 -5.30 4.39 -1.63
CA LYS A 67 -5.64 5.14 -2.85
C LYS A 67 -4.43 5.80 -3.50
N ILE A 68 -3.45 6.31 -2.73
CA ILE A 68 -2.21 6.83 -3.30
C ILE A 68 -1.50 5.75 -4.12
N LYS A 69 -1.32 4.56 -3.56
CA LYS A 69 -0.71 3.44 -4.28
C LYS A 69 -1.52 3.04 -5.51
N GLN A 70 -2.83 2.89 -5.39
CA GLN A 70 -3.72 2.54 -6.49
C GLN A 70 -3.63 3.55 -7.64
N VAL A 71 -3.62 4.86 -7.34
CA VAL A 71 -3.46 5.91 -8.36
C VAL A 71 -2.12 5.79 -9.07
N LEU A 72 -1.03 5.55 -8.34
CA LEU A 72 0.29 5.33 -8.94
C LEU A 72 0.29 4.11 -9.87
N ASP A 73 -0.23 2.98 -9.38
CA ASP A 73 -0.32 1.72 -10.14
C ASP A 73 -1.21 1.89 -11.39
N GLY A 74 -2.38 2.48 -11.23
CA GLY A 74 -3.34 2.66 -12.32
C GLY A 74 -2.89 3.66 -13.40
N LYS A 75 -2.01 4.61 -13.05
CA LYS A 75 -1.33 5.49 -14.02
C LYS A 75 -0.04 4.87 -14.59
N GLY A 76 0.32 3.65 -14.20
CA GLY A 76 1.58 3.00 -14.59
C GLY A 76 2.81 3.78 -14.11
N LEU A 77 2.76 4.33 -12.89
CA LEU A 77 3.84 5.09 -12.29
C LEU A 77 4.62 4.21 -11.32
N TYR A 78 5.72 3.66 -11.80
CA TYR A 78 6.65 2.91 -10.96
C TYR A 78 7.56 3.86 -10.19
N VAL A 79 7.59 3.73 -8.87
CA VAL A 79 8.46 4.51 -7.99
C VAL A 79 9.79 3.78 -7.81
N ASP A 80 10.86 4.34 -8.39
CA ASP A 80 12.22 3.87 -8.12
C ASP A 80 12.69 4.44 -6.78
N VAL A 81 12.53 3.65 -5.71
CA VAL A 81 12.85 4.09 -4.34
C VAL A 81 14.30 4.49 -4.19
N ASN A 82 15.23 3.87 -4.95
CA ASN A 82 16.66 4.17 -4.88
C ASN A 82 17.03 5.57 -5.37
N LYS A 83 16.12 6.22 -6.13
CA LYS A 83 16.31 7.60 -6.59
C LYS A 83 15.79 8.65 -5.62
N ILE A 84 15.08 8.22 -4.57
CA ILE A 84 14.51 9.13 -3.60
C ILE A 84 15.58 9.56 -2.59
N PRO A 85 15.67 10.86 -2.26
CA PRO A 85 16.67 11.36 -1.32
C PRO A 85 16.54 10.78 0.08
N VAL A 86 17.65 10.30 0.65
CA VAL A 86 17.74 9.83 2.04
C VAL A 86 18.07 10.95 3.03
N ASN A 87 18.30 12.15 2.54
CA ASN A 87 18.63 13.31 3.38
C ASN A 87 17.38 13.81 4.12
N PRO A 88 17.34 13.81 5.47
CA PRO A 88 16.21 14.33 6.24
C PRO A 88 15.94 15.82 6.02
N ASN A 89 16.93 16.56 5.53
CA ASN A 89 16.84 17.99 5.24
C ASN A 89 16.81 18.27 3.73
N HIS A 90 16.34 17.31 2.94
CA HIS A 90 16.18 17.50 1.50
C HIS A 90 15.23 18.66 1.20
N LYS A 91 15.60 19.45 0.19
CA LYS A 91 14.79 20.56 -0.32
C LYS A 91 14.70 20.48 -1.82
N ASP A 92 13.48 20.54 -2.33
CA ASP A 92 13.24 20.83 -3.73
C ASP A 92 13.30 22.33 -3.98
N THR A 93 13.97 22.72 -5.05
CA THR A 93 14.04 24.12 -5.47
C THR A 93 13.02 24.36 -6.57
N ILE A 94 12.10 25.29 -6.34
CA ILE A 94 11.12 25.73 -7.34
C ILE A 94 11.33 27.22 -7.56
N GLY A 95 11.85 27.57 -8.73
CA GLY A 95 12.27 28.95 -9.02
C GLY A 95 13.39 29.37 -8.06
N TYR A 96 13.16 30.47 -7.31
CA TYR A 96 14.12 30.99 -6.33
C TYR A 96 13.86 30.51 -4.89
N SER A 97 12.84 29.68 -4.67
CA SER A 97 12.45 29.22 -3.34
C SER A 97 12.74 27.74 -3.15
N SER A 98 13.27 27.40 -1.97
CA SER A 98 13.54 26.02 -1.58
C SER A 98 12.53 25.58 -0.53
N TYR A 99 11.92 24.43 -0.76
CA TYR A 99 10.91 23.85 0.12
C TYR A 99 11.35 22.49 0.63
N PHE A 100 11.06 22.17 1.87
CA PHE A 100 11.26 20.83 2.43
C PHE A 100 10.19 19.87 1.88
N LYS A 101 10.31 19.55 0.60
CA LYS A 101 9.42 18.62 -0.09
C LYS A 101 10.19 17.79 -1.10
N TYR A 102 9.59 16.68 -1.48
CA TYR A 102 10.04 15.83 -2.59
C TYR A 102 8.85 15.39 -3.41
N VAL A 103 8.84 15.74 -4.69
CA VAL A 103 7.79 15.39 -5.65
C VAL A 103 8.16 14.09 -6.33
N LEU A 104 7.30 13.06 -6.21
CA LEU A 104 7.60 11.73 -6.74
C LEU A 104 7.71 11.73 -8.28
N PHE A 105 6.81 12.44 -8.95
CA PHE A 105 6.73 12.53 -10.41
C PHE A 105 6.50 13.98 -10.85
N PRO A 106 7.52 14.83 -10.90
CA PRO A 106 7.35 16.26 -11.12
C PRO A 106 6.61 16.63 -12.41
N GLN A 107 6.84 15.86 -13.50
CA GLN A 107 6.24 16.14 -14.81
C GLN A 107 4.88 15.46 -15.00
N ARG A 108 4.67 14.27 -14.43
CA ARG A 108 3.48 13.44 -14.67
C ARG A 108 2.42 13.59 -13.60
N MET A 109 2.82 13.81 -12.36
CA MET A 109 1.92 13.85 -11.21
C MET A 109 2.46 14.73 -10.08
N PRO A 110 2.58 16.05 -10.33
CA PRO A 110 3.19 16.98 -9.38
C PRO A 110 2.41 17.13 -8.06
N GLN A 111 1.15 16.66 -8.03
CA GLN A 111 0.30 16.70 -6.84
C GLN A 111 0.64 15.63 -5.81
N ILE A 112 1.42 14.59 -6.20
CA ILE A 112 1.83 13.54 -5.27
C ILE A 112 3.26 13.81 -4.80
N TYR A 113 3.37 14.29 -3.57
CA TYR A 113 4.65 14.59 -2.95
C TYR A 113 4.61 14.40 -1.43
N VAL A 114 5.79 14.23 -0.87
CA VAL A 114 6.01 14.22 0.58
C VAL A 114 6.61 15.54 1.03
N GLU A 115 6.28 15.98 2.23
CA GLU A 115 6.77 17.20 2.84
C GLU A 115 7.19 16.97 4.28
N LYS A 116 8.12 17.79 4.76
CA LYS A 116 8.61 17.74 6.13
C LYS A 116 7.71 18.56 7.04
N ILE A 117 7.19 17.93 8.09
CA ILE A 117 6.39 18.56 9.14
C ILE A 117 7.06 18.24 10.49
N GLY A 118 7.61 19.26 11.12
CA GLY A 118 8.51 19.07 12.26
C GLY A 118 9.78 18.31 11.84
N ASP A 119 10.07 17.19 12.50
CA ASP A 119 11.25 16.37 12.21
C ASP A 119 10.94 15.14 11.33
N LYS A 120 9.72 15.01 10.83
CA LYS A 120 9.24 13.84 10.10
C LYS A 120 8.70 14.22 8.73
N TRP A 121 8.69 13.22 7.83
CA TRP A 121 8.18 13.36 6.48
C TRP A 121 6.85 12.65 6.31
N TYR A 122 5.89 13.30 5.64
CA TYR A 122 4.54 12.80 5.40
C TYR A 122 4.09 13.13 3.98
N TYR A 123 3.12 12.39 3.46
CA TYR A 123 2.40 12.86 2.28
C TYR A 123 1.72 14.19 2.58
N SER A 124 1.83 15.13 1.65
CA SER A 124 1.32 16.49 1.82
C SER A 124 -0.19 16.53 1.99
N SER A 125 -0.67 17.56 2.65
CA SER A 125 -2.11 17.84 2.76
C SER A 125 -2.77 18.03 1.39
N GLU A 126 -2.05 18.60 0.42
CA GLU A 126 -2.49 18.73 -0.96
C GLU A 126 -2.68 17.35 -1.62
N THR A 127 -1.70 16.43 -1.49
CA THR A 127 -1.82 15.05 -1.98
C THR A 127 -3.08 14.40 -1.40
N ILE A 128 -3.27 14.50 -0.08
CA ILE A 128 -4.39 13.89 0.62
C ILE A 128 -5.75 14.45 0.15
N SER A 129 -5.83 15.75 -0.09
CA SER A 129 -7.06 16.40 -0.56
C SER A 129 -7.41 16.03 -2.00
N LYS A 130 -6.40 15.91 -2.87
CA LYS A 130 -6.58 15.64 -4.31
C LYS A 130 -6.73 14.17 -4.65
N ILE A 131 -6.31 13.26 -3.78
CA ILE A 131 -6.22 11.83 -4.11
C ILE A 131 -7.57 11.21 -4.51
N GLU A 132 -8.69 11.68 -3.95
CA GLU A 132 -10.02 11.21 -4.33
C GLU A 132 -10.36 11.53 -5.80
N ASN A 133 -10.02 12.72 -6.24
CA ASN A 133 -10.26 13.13 -7.62
C ASN A 133 -9.34 12.37 -8.58
N LEU A 134 -8.06 12.25 -8.24
CA LEU A 134 -7.10 11.48 -9.01
C LEU A 134 -7.50 10.00 -9.12
N TYR A 135 -8.04 9.43 -8.05
CA TYR A 135 -8.56 8.07 -8.04
C TYR A 135 -9.76 7.91 -9.01
N LYS A 136 -10.71 8.87 -8.98
CA LYS A 136 -11.86 8.87 -9.89
C LYS A 136 -11.46 9.01 -11.37
N GLU A 137 -10.36 9.70 -11.66
CA GLU A 137 -9.82 9.80 -13.03
C GLU A 137 -9.24 8.48 -13.54
N VAL A 138 -8.71 7.65 -12.62
CA VAL A 138 -8.08 6.36 -12.96
C VAL A 138 -9.10 5.24 -13.03
N TYR A 139 -10.02 5.21 -12.05
CA TYR A 139 -10.95 4.09 -11.88
C TYR A 139 -12.41 4.51 -12.18
N PRO A 140 -13.09 3.83 -13.12
CA PRO A 140 -14.50 4.06 -13.41
C PRO A 140 -15.37 3.84 -12.17
N TRP A 141 -16.55 4.45 -12.15
CA TRP A 141 -17.50 4.42 -11.02
C TRP A 141 -17.87 3.01 -10.54
N TYR A 142 -17.96 2.04 -11.46
CA TYR A 142 -18.30 0.66 -11.10
C TYR A 142 -17.18 -0.05 -10.35
N VAL A 143 -15.90 0.26 -10.64
CA VAL A 143 -14.74 -0.24 -9.88
C VAL A 143 -14.78 0.32 -8.47
N GLN A 144 -15.02 1.63 -8.33
CA GLN A 144 -15.15 2.29 -7.03
C GLN A 144 -16.27 1.69 -6.19
N LYS A 145 -17.39 1.31 -6.83
CA LYS A 145 -18.52 0.67 -6.15
C LYS A 145 -18.16 -0.74 -5.67
N LEU A 146 -17.44 -1.51 -6.49
CA LEU A 146 -16.98 -2.85 -6.13
C LEU A 146 -15.97 -2.82 -4.98
N GLU A 147 -14.99 -1.90 -5.00
CA GLU A 147 -14.00 -1.78 -3.91
C GLU A 147 -14.64 -1.44 -2.57
N ASN A 148 -15.67 -0.60 -2.56
CA ASN A 148 -16.42 -0.29 -1.33
C ASN A 148 -17.12 -1.51 -0.72
N LEU A 149 -17.33 -2.58 -1.48
CA LEU A 149 -17.90 -3.85 -1.00
C LEU A 149 -16.82 -4.79 -0.43
N ILE A 150 -15.55 -4.56 -0.78
CA ILE A 150 -14.44 -5.41 -0.33
C ILE A 150 -13.79 -4.77 0.90
N PRO A 151 -13.87 -5.38 2.08
CA PRO A 151 -13.19 -4.86 3.25
C PRO A 151 -11.67 -4.87 3.05
N VAL A 152 -10.95 -3.97 3.71
CA VAL A 152 -9.48 -3.86 3.62
C VAL A 152 -8.78 -5.21 3.89
N SER A 153 -9.32 -6.00 4.80
CA SER A 153 -8.84 -7.36 5.09
C SER A 153 -9.00 -8.34 3.92
N GLY A 154 -9.91 -8.09 2.99
CA GLY A 154 -10.14 -8.92 1.80
C GLY A 154 -8.98 -8.88 0.80
N HIS A 155 -8.14 -7.85 0.86
CA HIS A 155 -6.95 -7.70 0.00
C HIS A 155 -5.71 -8.45 0.54
N LYS A 156 -5.81 -9.10 1.70
CA LYS A 156 -4.75 -10.01 2.16
C LYS A 156 -4.63 -11.19 1.21
N LYS A 157 -3.40 -11.50 0.82
CA LYS A 157 -3.13 -12.67 -0.04
C LYS A 157 -2.84 -13.90 0.79
N ILE A 158 -3.43 -15.02 0.38
CA ILE A 158 -3.10 -16.38 0.83
C ILE A 158 -2.68 -17.16 -0.41
N LEU A 159 -1.47 -17.72 -0.41
CA LEU A 159 -0.90 -18.44 -1.56
C LEU A 159 -0.89 -17.61 -2.87
N GLY A 160 -0.67 -16.30 -2.76
CA GLY A 160 -0.64 -15.38 -3.90
C GLY A 160 -2.01 -14.91 -4.42
N ILE A 161 -3.10 -15.39 -3.84
CA ILE A 161 -4.49 -15.08 -4.24
C ILE A 161 -5.14 -14.24 -3.14
N GLU A 162 -5.84 -13.17 -3.49
CA GLU A 162 -6.57 -12.33 -2.55
C GLU A 162 -7.82 -13.06 -2.01
N LEU A 163 -8.12 -12.87 -0.72
CA LEU A 163 -9.22 -13.57 -0.04
C LEU A 163 -10.57 -13.43 -0.76
N TRP A 164 -10.88 -12.26 -1.30
CA TRP A 164 -12.13 -12.05 -2.04
C TRP A 164 -12.20 -12.86 -3.34
N GLN A 165 -11.04 -13.18 -3.96
CA GLN A 165 -10.99 -14.00 -5.18
C GLN A 165 -11.41 -15.44 -4.91
N PHE A 166 -11.14 -16.00 -3.70
CA PHE A 166 -11.65 -17.30 -3.28
C PHE A 166 -13.18 -17.32 -3.24
N ILE A 167 -13.80 -16.24 -2.74
CA ILE A 167 -15.26 -16.10 -2.70
C ILE A 167 -15.82 -16.05 -4.13
N GLY A 168 -15.21 -15.27 -5.01
CA GLY A 168 -15.58 -15.20 -6.42
C GLY A 168 -15.48 -16.56 -7.12
N PHE A 169 -14.42 -17.31 -6.85
CA PHE A 169 -14.22 -18.65 -7.39
C PHE A 169 -15.30 -19.64 -6.92
N LEU A 170 -15.65 -19.62 -5.62
CA LEU A 170 -16.72 -20.44 -5.08
C LEU A 170 -18.08 -20.11 -5.70
N ILE A 171 -18.39 -18.85 -5.89
CA ILE A 171 -19.62 -18.41 -6.58
C ILE A 171 -19.65 -18.95 -8.01
N LEU A 172 -18.54 -18.86 -8.73
CA LEU A 172 -18.44 -19.34 -10.11
C LEU A 172 -18.59 -20.86 -10.20
N LEU A 173 -18.02 -21.61 -9.26
CA LEU A 173 -18.19 -23.06 -9.19
C LEU A 173 -19.65 -23.45 -8.90
N THR A 174 -20.32 -22.76 -7.97
CA THR A 174 -21.71 -23.03 -7.64
C THR A 174 -22.65 -22.72 -8.81
N LEU A 175 -22.44 -21.59 -9.50
CA LEU A 175 -23.18 -21.25 -10.71
C LEU A 175 -22.96 -22.27 -11.83
N GLY A 176 -21.70 -22.68 -12.05
CA GLY A 176 -21.36 -23.73 -13.01
C GLY A 176 -22.09 -25.05 -12.70
N TYR A 177 -22.10 -25.46 -11.44
CA TYR A 177 -22.82 -26.66 -11.01
C TYR A 177 -24.33 -26.59 -11.36
N PHE A 178 -24.98 -25.45 -11.08
CA PHE A 178 -26.42 -25.27 -11.38
C PHE A 178 -26.74 -25.19 -12.89
N ILE A 179 -25.78 -24.75 -13.72
CA ILE A 179 -25.98 -24.71 -15.18
C ILE A 179 -25.86 -26.09 -15.81
N PHE A 180 -25.06 -26.98 -15.23
CA PHE A 180 -24.83 -28.34 -15.76
C PHE A 180 -25.71 -29.44 -15.11
N LEU A 181 -26.55 -29.06 -14.16
CA LEU A 181 -27.51 -29.95 -13.52
C LEU A 181 -28.88 -29.86 -14.18
#